data_6a5ef3ce3e865db0969f726b039e3cea
#
_entry.id   6a5ef3ce3e865db0969f726b039e3cea
#
_cell.length_a   1.000
_cell.length_b   1.000
_cell.length_c   1.000
_cell.angle_alpha   90.00
_cell.angle_beta   90.00
_cell.angle_gamma   90.00
#
_symmetry.space_group_name_H-M   'P 1'
#
loop_
_entity.id
_entity.type
_entity.pdbx_description
1 polymer ?
#
loop_
_entity_poly.entity_id
_entity_poly.type
_entity_poly.pdbx_seq_one_letter_code
_entity_poly.pdbx_strand_id
1 'polypeptide(L)'
;MNKTIITKDFENKRVTIVCEFNAPKSAVWHAWTTAEELEKWWAPLPYKAVTGTFEFREGGHWHYYMLSPEGEKTWCYVGYESIDAERSFSASDGFCDEHMNLSPDMPHMYWRNEFEEHDGKTKMTVTVTFASSADLQKLVDMGFEEGFTMGLNQLEALLIA
;
A
#
# COMPACT_ATOMS: atom_id res chain seq x y z
N MET A 1 3.41 8.27 16.75
CA MET A 1 4.23 7.85 15.60
C MET A 1 4.42 6.34 15.66
N ASN A 2 4.17 5.63 14.59
CA ASN A 2 4.34 4.18 14.62
C ASN A 2 5.82 3.80 14.47
N LYS A 3 6.16 2.57 14.85
CA LYS A 3 7.49 2.01 14.61
C LYS A 3 7.47 1.35 13.23
N THR A 4 8.32 1.84 12.35
CA THR A 4 8.43 1.31 11.00
C THR A 4 9.87 0.96 10.71
N ILE A 5 10.11 -0.28 10.30
CA ILE A 5 11.43 -0.77 9.90
C ILE A 5 11.33 -1.21 8.45
N ILE A 6 12.14 -0.61 7.58
CA ILE A 6 12.15 -0.94 6.16
C ILE A 6 13.49 -1.57 5.81
N THR A 7 13.44 -2.78 5.24
CA THR A 7 14.61 -3.52 4.80
C THR A 7 14.52 -3.73 3.30
N LYS A 8 15.54 -3.26 2.57
CA LYS A 8 15.63 -3.42 1.11
C LYS A 8 16.60 -4.55 0.79
N ASP A 9 16.15 -5.50 -0.02
CA ASP A 9 16.94 -6.67 -0.42
C ASP A 9 16.97 -6.74 -1.95
N PHE A 10 17.98 -6.13 -2.54
CA PHE A 10 18.11 -6.05 -4.00
C PHE A 10 18.40 -7.42 -4.63
N GLU A 11 19.10 -8.28 -3.91
CA GLU A 11 19.41 -9.62 -4.40
C GLU A 11 18.15 -10.46 -4.59
N ASN A 12 17.23 -10.39 -3.62
CA ASN A 12 15.96 -11.12 -3.66
C ASN A 12 14.81 -10.29 -4.19
N LYS A 13 15.08 -9.08 -4.68
CA LYS A 13 14.10 -8.19 -5.35
C LYS A 13 12.90 -7.88 -4.47
N ARG A 14 13.12 -7.59 -3.19
CA ARG A 14 12.01 -7.30 -2.29
C ARG A 14 12.34 -6.24 -1.25
N VAL A 15 11.27 -5.64 -0.75
CA VAL A 15 11.31 -4.72 0.38
C VAL A 15 10.40 -5.32 1.44
N THR A 16 10.86 -5.38 2.67
CA THR A 16 10.07 -5.82 3.80
C THR A 16 9.85 -4.64 4.73
N ILE A 17 8.59 -4.36 5.05
CA ILE A 17 8.22 -3.28 5.94
C ILE A 17 7.53 -3.90 7.16
N VAL A 18 8.08 -3.68 8.34
CA VAL A 18 7.47 -4.11 9.60
C VAL A 18 7.05 -2.85 10.33
N CYS A 19 5.77 -2.76 10.65
CA CYS A 19 5.22 -1.60 11.35
C CYS A 19 4.26 -2.04 12.44
N GLU A 20 4.10 -1.21 13.46
CA GLU A 20 3.22 -1.50 14.59
C GLU A 20 2.26 -0.34 14.79
N PHE A 21 0.98 -0.67 14.95
CA PHE A 21 -0.08 0.32 15.16
C PHE A 21 -0.70 0.15 16.53
N ASN A 22 -0.98 1.25 17.19
CA ASN A 22 -1.60 1.24 18.51
C ASN A 22 -3.12 1.16 18.38
N ALA A 23 -3.60 0.09 17.75
CA ALA A 23 -5.01 -0.14 17.46
C ALA A 23 -5.25 -1.64 17.27
N PRO A 24 -6.49 -2.12 17.50
CA PRO A 24 -6.80 -3.54 17.32
C PRO A 24 -6.77 -3.93 15.84
N LYS A 25 -6.53 -5.20 15.59
CA LYS A 25 -6.39 -5.74 14.24
C LYS A 25 -7.59 -5.46 13.35
N SER A 26 -8.80 -5.52 13.89
CA SER A 26 -10.00 -5.23 13.10
C SER A 26 -10.01 -3.80 12.56
N ALA A 27 -9.54 -2.84 13.35
CA ALA A 27 -9.47 -1.45 12.92
C ALA A 27 -8.40 -1.24 11.84
N VAL A 28 -7.24 -1.88 12.01
CA VAL A 28 -6.16 -1.79 11.02
C VAL A 28 -6.58 -2.47 9.72
N TRP A 29 -7.19 -3.65 9.81
CA TRP A 29 -7.71 -4.36 8.65
C TRP A 29 -8.73 -3.51 7.88
N HIS A 30 -9.67 -2.90 8.61
CA HIS A 30 -10.69 -2.03 8.00
C HIS A 30 -10.05 -0.86 7.24
N ALA A 31 -9.02 -0.26 7.83
CA ALA A 31 -8.31 0.87 7.21
C ALA A 31 -7.59 0.49 5.91
N TRP A 32 -7.15 -0.76 5.80
CA TRP A 32 -6.45 -1.25 4.61
C TRP A 32 -7.38 -1.80 3.54
N THR A 33 -8.64 -2.10 3.88
CA THR A 33 -9.52 -2.87 3.01
C THR A 33 -10.81 -2.16 2.63
N THR A 34 -10.93 -0.87 2.90
CA THR A 34 -12.09 -0.07 2.48
C THR A 34 -11.59 1.19 1.75
N ALA A 35 -12.26 1.51 0.64
CA ALA A 35 -11.86 2.65 -0.17
C ALA A 35 -11.94 3.97 0.61
N GLU A 36 -13.01 4.16 1.38
CA GLU A 36 -13.19 5.38 2.17
C GLU A 36 -12.03 5.61 3.15
N GLU A 37 -11.56 4.54 3.80
CA GLU A 37 -10.45 4.65 4.72
C GLU A 37 -9.12 4.84 3.99
N LEU A 38 -8.88 4.09 2.91
CA LEU A 38 -7.66 4.21 2.12
C LEU A 38 -7.47 5.64 1.61
N GLU A 39 -8.54 6.30 1.21
CA GLU A 39 -8.45 7.67 0.71
C GLU A 39 -7.98 8.67 1.78
N LYS A 40 -8.10 8.31 3.04
CA LYS A 40 -7.70 9.19 4.15
C LYS A 40 -6.20 9.12 4.46
N TRP A 41 -5.52 8.02 4.12
CA TRP A 41 -4.14 7.85 4.55
C TRP A 41 -3.16 7.35 3.50
N TRP A 42 -3.64 6.74 2.42
CA TRP A 42 -2.77 6.07 1.43
C TRP A 42 -1.83 7.03 0.71
N ALA A 43 -2.33 8.17 0.26
CA ALA A 43 -1.50 9.14 -0.45
C ALA A 43 -0.81 10.07 0.56
N PRO A 44 0.52 10.23 0.46
CA PRO A 44 1.23 11.15 1.36
C PRO A 44 0.81 12.59 1.07
N LEU A 45 0.44 13.33 2.12
CA LEU A 45 0.06 14.72 1.98
C LEU A 45 1.19 15.54 1.34
N PRO A 46 0.89 16.48 0.44
CA PRO A 46 -0.43 17.03 0.10
C PRO A 46 -1.17 16.31 -1.02
N TYR A 47 -0.70 15.13 -1.45
CA TYR A 47 -1.38 14.33 -2.44
C TYR A 47 -2.67 13.74 -1.88
N LYS A 48 -3.59 13.37 -2.77
CA LYS A 48 -4.85 12.71 -2.39
C LYS A 48 -5.05 11.46 -3.24
N ALA A 49 -5.59 10.40 -2.62
CA ALA A 49 -5.99 9.21 -3.35
C ALA A 49 -7.48 9.36 -3.70
N VAL A 50 -7.81 9.17 -4.97
CA VAL A 50 -9.18 9.27 -5.45
C VAL A 50 -9.55 7.96 -6.13
N THR A 51 -10.58 7.29 -5.62
CA THR A 51 -11.01 5.98 -6.10
C THR A 51 -11.86 6.09 -7.34
N GLY A 52 -11.50 5.35 -8.38
CA GLY A 52 -12.34 5.14 -9.55
C GLY A 52 -13.27 3.96 -9.31
N THR A 53 -12.71 2.77 -9.10
CA THR A 53 -13.48 1.56 -8.76
C THR A 53 -12.79 0.79 -7.65
N PHE A 54 -13.56 0.10 -6.83
CA PHE A 54 -13.03 -0.66 -5.71
C PHE A 54 -13.88 -1.88 -5.43
N GLU A 55 -13.23 -3.05 -5.45
CA GLU A 55 -13.85 -4.32 -5.07
C GLU A 55 -12.85 -5.12 -4.27
N PHE A 56 -13.00 -5.15 -2.95
CA PHE A 56 -12.09 -5.93 -2.10
C PHE A 56 -12.60 -7.36 -2.00
N ARG A 57 -12.19 -8.20 -2.94
CA ARG A 57 -12.46 -9.63 -2.99
C ARG A 57 -11.38 -10.29 -3.84
N GLU A 58 -11.23 -11.59 -3.70
CA GLU A 58 -10.30 -12.33 -4.58
C GLU A 58 -10.75 -12.15 -6.02
N GLY A 59 -9.82 -11.71 -6.88
CA GLY A 59 -10.12 -11.36 -8.26
C GLY A 59 -10.65 -9.94 -8.45
N GLY A 60 -10.90 -9.20 -7.37
CA GLY A 60 -11.31 -7.81 -7.42
C GLY A 60 -10.12 -6.87 -7.55
N HIS A 61 -10.38 -5.57 -7.49
CA HIS A 61 -9.34 -4.57 -7.71
C HIS A 61 -9.66 -3.23 -7.07
N TRP A 62 -8.62 -2.39 -6.98
CA TRP A 62 -8.73 -0.98 -6.63
C TRP A 62 -8.05 -0.18 -7.72
N HIS A 63 -8.82 0.56 -8.48
CA HIS A 63 -8.35 1.47 -9.51
C HIS A 63 -8.54 2.89 -9.02
N TYR A 64 -7.43 3.61 -8.88
CA TYR A 64 -7.45 4.94 -8.28
C TYR A 64 -6.36 5.80 -8.91
N TYR A 65 -6.40 7.09 -8.62
CA TYR A 65 -5.28 7.95 -8.96
C TYR A 65 -4.85 8.75 -7.74
N MET A 66 -3.57 9.11 -7.73
CA MET A 66 -3.04 10.06 -6.79
C MET A 66 -3.09 11.43 -7.44
N LEU A 67 -3.71 12.38 -6.76
CA LEU A 67 -3.89 13.74 -7.25
C LEU A 67 -2.87 14.65 -6.59
N SER A 68 -2.03 15.30 -7.40
CA SER A 68 -1.07 16.26 -6.89
C SER A 68 -1.74 17.59 -6.57
N PRO A 69 -1.09 18.47 -5.78
CA PRO A 69 -1.62 19.81 -5.53
C PRO A 69 -1.82 20.64 -6.80
N GLU A 70 -1.04 20.33 -7.87
CA GLU A 70 -1.12 21.01 -9.15
C GLU A 70 -2.20 20.43 -10.06
N GLY A 71 -2.89 19.38 -9.63
CA GLY A 71 -3.96 18.75 -10.40
C GLY A 71 -3.51 17.62 -11.31
N GLU A 72 -2.28 17.15 -11.19
CA GLU A 72 -1.79 16.02 -11.97
C GLU A 72 -2.30 14.71 -11.37
N LYS A 73 -2.71 13.79 -12.25
CA LYS A 73 -3.23 12.49 -11.85
C LYS A 73 -2.23 11.39 -12.20
N THR A 74 -1.94 10.53 -11.23
CA THR A 74 -1.13 9.33 -11.44
C THR A 74 -2.01 8.13 -11.17
N TRP A 75 -2.41 7.43 -12.22
CA TRP A 75 -3.31 6.28 -12.10
C TRP A 75 -2.56 5.04 -11.63
N CYS A 76 -3.19 4.31 -10.72
CA CYS A 76 -2.63 3.11 -10.11
C CYS A 76 -3.67 1.99 -10.08
N TYR A 77 -3.19 0.76 -10.07
CA TYR A 77 -4.02 -0.44 -10.07
C TYR A 77 -3.52 -1.42 -9.02
N VAL A 78 -4.44 -1.92 -8.20
CA VAL A 78 -4.18 -2.99 -7.24
C VAL A 78 -5.14 -4.12 -7.55
N GLY A 79 -4.62 -5.30 -7.89
CA GLY A 79 -5.45 -6.48 -8.16
C GLY A 79 -5.36 -7.44 -6.99
N TYR A 80 -6.45 -7.66 -6.28
CA TYR A 80 -6.48 -8.54 -5.10
C TYR A 80 -6.46 -10.00 -5.53
N GLU A 81 -5.54 -10.78 -4.95
CA GLU A 81 -5.34 -12.18 -5.32
C GLU A 81 -5.82 -13.15 -4.26
N SER A 82 -5.31 -13.09 -3.05
CA SER A 82 -5.75 -13.95 -1.96
C SER A 82 -6.13 -13.11 -0.75
N ILE A 83 -7.17 -13.53 -0.05
CA ILE A 83 -7.69 -12.84 1.14
C ILE A 83 -8.00 -13.85 2.21
N ASP A 84 -7.35 -13.71 3.37
CA ASP A 84 -7.65 -14.46 4.59
C ASP A 84 -8.06 -13.44 5.63
N ALA A 85 -9.36 -13.28 5.84
CA ALA A 85 -9.95 -12.17 6.59
C ALA A 85 -9.24 -11.89 7.91
N GLU A 86 -8.81 -10.64 8.06
CA GLU A 86 -8.10 -10.11 9.23
C GLU A 86 -6.74 -10.75 9.53
N ARG A 87 -6.24 -11.61 8.65
CA ARG A 87 -4.91 -12.22 8.81
C ARG A 87 -3.93 -11.78 7.74
N SER A 88 -4.34 -11.85 6.48
CA SER A 88 -3.46 -11.48 5.37
C SER A 88 -4.23 -11.25 4.10
N PHE A 89 -3.64 -10.49 3.19
CA PHE A 89 -4.08 -10.45 1.80
C PHE A 89 -2.88 -10.18 0.91
N SER A 90 -2.98 -10.64 -0.33
CA SER A 90 -1.96 -10.38 -1.33
C SER A 90 -2.57 -9.71 -2.55
N ALA A 91 -1.76 -8.94 -3.27
CA ALA A 91 -2.21 -8.17 -4.41
C ALA A 91 -1.06 -7.87 -5.36
N SER A 92 -1.40 -7.77 -6.65
CA SER A 92 -0.50 -7.21 -7.65
C SER A 92 -0.76 -5.72 -7.73
N ASP A 93 0.28 -4.94 -7.93
CA ASP A 93 0.20 -3.49 -7.94
C ASP A 93 1.04 -2.95 -9.08
N GLY A 94 0.57 -1.89 -9.70
CA GLY A 94 1.30 -1.24 -10.77
C GLY A 94 0.69 0.09 -11.17
N PHE A 95 1.40 0.80 -12.01
CA PHE A 95 0.92 2.04 -12.60
C PHE A 95 0.12 1.72 -13.85
N CYS A 96 -0.89 2.51 -14.12
CA CYS A 96 -1.79 2.28 -15.25
C CYS A 96 -2.31 3.60 -15.80
N ASP A 97 -3.21 3.51 -16.78
CA ASP A 97 -3.94 4.66 -17.28
C ASP A 97 -5.37 4.67 -16.72
N GLU A 98 -6.19 5.63 -17.15
CA GLU A 98 -7.56 5.78 -16.68
C GLU A 98 -8.48 4.62 -17.10
N HIS A 99 -8.01 3.77 -18.03
CA HIS A 99 -8.74 2.58 -18.52
C HIS A 99 -8.19 1.27 -17.94
N MET A 100 -7.34 1.34 -16.91
CA MET A 100 -6.72 0.18 -16.25
C MET A 100 -5.71 -0.57 -17.13
N ASN A 101 -5.17 0.07 -18.15
CA ASN A 101 -4.09 -0.53 -18.94
C ASN A 101 -2.77 -0.30 -18.21
N LEU A 102 -2.12 -1.40 -17.78
CA LEU A 102 -0.86 -1.32 -17.05
C LEU A 102 0.25 -0.72 -17.90
N SER A 103 1.07 0.13 -17.27
CA SER A 103 2.19 0.80 -17.93
C SER A 103 3.38 -0.14 -17.99
N PRO A 104 3.82 -0.57 -19.19
CA PRO A 104 4.89 -1.58 -19.30
C PRO A 104 6.25 -1.07 -18.84
N ASP A 105 6.47 0.23 -18.86
CA ASP A 105 7.76 0.84 -18.51
C ASP A 105 7.88 1.22 -17.04
N MET A 106 6.82 1.00 -16.24
CA MET A 106 6.80 1.34 -14.82
C MET A 106 6.90 0.07 -13.97
N PRO A 107 7.41 0.18 -12.73
CA PRO A 107 7.54 -0.98 -11.86
C PRO A 107 6.21 -1.67 -11.59
N HIS A 108 6.24 -3.00 -11.60
CA HIS A 108 5.12 -3.82 -11.19
C HIS A 108 5.52 -4.51 -9.89
N MET A 109 4.61 -4.57 -8.93
CA MET A 109 4.89 -5.05 -7.59
C MET A 109 3.89 -6.11 -7.18
N TYR A 110 4.33 -6.99 -6.31
CA TYR A 110 3.47 -7.97 -5.67
C TYR A 110 3.54 -7.74 -4.17
N TRP A 111 2.40 -7.55 -3.54
CA TRP A 111 2.29 -7.22 -2.12
C TRP A 111 1.72 -8.39 -1.34
N ARG A 112 2.34 -8.69 -0.20
CA ARG A 112 1.75 -9.58 0.79
C ARG A 112 1.69 -8.82 2.10
N ASN A 113 0.50 -8.69 2.65
CA ASN A 113 0.24 -7.92 3.87
C ASN A 113 -0.26 -8.87 4.94
N GLU A 114 0.45 -8.93 6.06
CA GLU A 114 0.15 -9.83 7.17
C GLU A 114 -0.11 -9.04 8.44
N PHE A 115 -1.13 -9.44 9.19
CA PHE A 115 -1.63 -8.71 10.36
C PHE A 115 -1.60 -9.63 11.58
N GLU A 116 -0.96 -9.20 12.67
CA GLU A 116 -0.90 -9.92 13.93
C GLU A 116 -1.27 -8.97 15.07
N GLU A 117 -2.10 -9.43 16.00
CA GLU A 117 -2.49 -8.62 17.15
C GLU A 117 -1.88 -9.13 18.44
N HIS A 118 -1.34 -8.22 19.26
CA HIS A 118 -0.78 -8.50 20.57
C HIS A 118 -1.16 -7.35 21.51
N ASP A 119 -1.85 -7.66 22.60
CA ASP A 119 -2.19 -6.68 23.63
C ASP A 119 -2.88 -5.42 23.10
N GLY A 120 -3.81 -5.63 22.15
CA GLY A 120 -4.57 -4.52 21.57
C GLY A 120 -3.80 -3.71 20.54
N LYS A 121 -2.60 -4.12 20.19
CA LYS A 121 -1.78 -3.49 19.16
C LYS A 121 -1.63 -4.44 17.97
N THR A 122 -1.45 -3.88 16.80
CA THR A 122 -1.31 -4.66 15.57
C THR A 122 0.07 -4.50 14.98
N LYS A 123 0.72 -5.62 14.72
CA LYS A 123 1.97 -5.66 13.98
C LYS A 123 1.65 -6.08 12.55
N MET A 124 2.09 -5.28 11.58
CA MET A 124 1.99 -5.63 10.17
C MET A 124 3.35 -5.95 9.59
N THR A 125 3.38 -6.98 8.77
CA THR A 125 4.53 -7.29 7.93
C THR A 125 4.07 -7.15 6.49
N VAL A 126 4.67 -6.19 5.78
CA VAL A 126 4.37 -5.94 4.37
C VAL A 126 5.59 -6.37 3.56
N THR A 127 5.39 -7.33 2.66
CA THR A 127 6.45 -7.79 1.77
C THR A 127 6.10 -7.38 0.35
N VAL A 128 6.96 -6.57 -0.27
CA VAL A 128 6.78 -6.11 -1.65
C VAL A 128 7.85 -6.75 -2.51
N THR A 129 7.43 -7.54 -3.49
CA THR A 129 8.33 -8.25 -4.40
C THR A 129 8.26 -7.63 -5.79
N PHE A 130 9.41 -7.56 -6.46
CA PHE A 130 9.53 -6.91 -7.77
C PHE A 130 9.96 -7.93 -8.83
N ALA A 131 9.65 -7.63 -10.09
CA ALA A 131 10.06 -8.48 -11.21
C ALA A 131 11.58 -8.45 -11.40
N SER A 132 12.23 -7.33 -11.08
CA SER A 132 13.68 -7.18 -11.23
C SER A 132 14.22 -6.23 -10.16
N SER A 133 15.53 -6.29 -9.93
CA SER A 133 16.18 -5.33 -9.02
C SER A 133 16.18 -3.92 -9.62
N ALA A 134 16.11 -3.82 -10.95
CA ALA A 134 15.97 -2.52 -11.62
C ALA A 134 14.63 -1.85 -11.29
N ASP A 135 13.55 -2.63 -11.24
CA ASP A 135 12.23 -2.12 -10.84
C ASP A 135 12.25 -1.65 -9.40
N LEU A 136 12.89 -2.42 -8.53
CA LEU A 136 13.03 -2.03 -7.12
C LEU A 136 13.82 -0.71 -7.02
N GLN A 137 14.94 -0.60 -7.72
CA GLN A 137 15.74 0.62 -7.71
C GLN A 137 14.94 1.81 -8.22
N LYS A 138 14.16 1.61 -9.28
CA LYS A 138 13.34 2.68 -9.85
C LYS A 138 12.30 3.19 -8.84
N LEU A 139 11.66 2.28 -8.13
CA LEU A 139 10.67 2.68 -7.12
C LEU A 139 11.33 3.39 -5.95
N VAL A 140 12.50 2.92 -5.51
CA VAL A 140 13.26 3.59 -4.46
C VAL A 140 13.62 5.01 -4.89
N ASP A 141 14.08 5.19 -6.13
CA ASP A 141 14.44 6.49 -6.69
C ASP A 141 13.23 7.43 -6.80
N MET A 142 12.03 6.88 -6.90
CA MET A 142 10.79 7.65 -6.94
C MET A 142 10.32 8.11 -5.56
N GLY A 143 11.03 7.74 -4.49
CA GLY A 143 10.71 8.15 -3.13
C GLY A 143 9.73 7.24 -2.39
N PHE A 144 9.67 5.96 -2.76
CA PHE A 144 8.75 5.00 -2.15
C PHE A 144 8.88 4.96 -0.63
N GLU A 145 10.11 4.87 -0.11
CA GLU A 145 10.34 4.70 1.31
C GLU A 145 9.78 5.87 2.12
N GLU A 146 10.08 7.09 1.69
CA GLU A 146 9.61 8.30 2.36
C GLU A 146 8.10 8.45 2.24
N GLY A 147 7.56 8.21 1.04
CA GLY A 147 6.12 8.34 0.79
C GLY A 147 5.32 7.31 1.56
N PHE A 148 5.76 6.05 1.57
CA PHE A 148 5.06 5.00 2.28
C PHE A 148 5.13 5.20 3.80
N THR A 149 6.28 5.62 4.30
CA THR A 149 6.44 5.94 5.74
C THR A 149 5.49 7.06 6.14
N MET A 150 5.37 8.10 5.32
CA MET A 150 4.44 9.19 5.58
C MET A 150 3.00 8.69 5.60
N GLY A 151 2.63 7.83 4.65
CA GLY A 151 1.30 7.21 4.61
C GLY A 151 1.01 6.41 5.87
N LEU A 152 1.96 5.61 6.33
CA LEU A 152 1.80 4.81 7.56
C LEU A 152 1.65 5.70 8.80
N ASN A 153 2.36 6.82 8.84
CA ASN A 153 2.20 7.78 9.94
C ASN A 153 0.83 8.44 9.89
N GLN A 154 0.31 8.72 8.70
CA GLN A 154 -1.06 9.24 8.53
C GLN A 154 -2.09 8.21 9.00
N LEU A 155 -1.85 6.92 8.71
CA LEU A 155 -2.71 5.84 9.18
C LEU A 155 -2.70 5.76 10.70
N GLU A 156 -1.52 5.82 11.33
CA GLU A 156 -1.43 5.80 12.79
C GLU A 156 -2.24 6.93 13.41
N ALA A 157 -2.12 8.14 12.87
CA ALA A 157 -2.88 9.30 13.36
C ALA A 157 -4.38 9.08 13.20
N LEU A 158 -4.81 8.45 12.12
CA LEU A 158 -6.21 8.15 11.87
C LEU A 158 -6.75 7.13 12.87
N LEU A 159 -5.95 6.12 13.19
CA LEU A 159 -6.37 5.03 14.08
C LEU A 159 -6.50 5.43 15.54
N ILE A 160 -5.73 6.42 15.98
CA ILE A 160 -5.75 6.88 17.38
C ILE A 160 -6.59 8.15 17.58
N ALA A 161 -7.20 8.64 16.53
CA ALA A 161 -8.03 9.84 16.59
C ALA A 161 -9.36 9.58 17.29
#